data_3b9c7ff5cdaea71485e58cf92a397871
#
_entry.id   3b9c7ff5cdaea71485e58cf92a397871
#
_cell.length_a   1.000
_cell.length_b   1.000
_cell.length_c   1.000
_cell.angle_alpha   90.00
_cell.angle_beta   90.00
_cell.angle_gamma   90.00
#
_symmetry.space_group_name_H-M   'P 1'
#
loop_
_entity.id
_entity.type
_entity.pdbx_description
1 polymer ?
#
loop_
_entity_poly.entity_id
_entity_poly.type
_entity_poly.pdbx_seq_one_letter_code
_entity_poly.pdbx_strand_id
1 'polypeptide(L)'
;MTRQIAFLISLVSAILVIALLARILPPTAAAIMLDIKRASWPFTVQNVLWIAFFFGLGELSLRWRAGRLEESQFERDYLPLDDETVLRPGDDLTPIYQKVHNSKYRNVCFLPRLIERCVLNFNLGQSVDQTNSLLNSSLELFLHELDLRYNMIRYITWLIPSLGFIGTVIGIMLALIMAAILVFLQNLIQGREENTLNRSGQYCLDNLINRLYSP
;
A
#
# COMPACT_ATOMS: atom_id res chain seq x y z
N MET A 1 4.71 13.33 -15.61
CA MET A 1 3.46 13.22 -14.83
C MET A 1 3.77 13.70 -13.42
N THR A 2 3.11 14.70 -12.92
CA THR A 2 3.35 15.20 -11.56
C THR A 2 2.90 14.13 -10.55
N ARG A 3 3.61 14.00 -9.45
CA ARG A 3 3.32 13.03 -8.37
C ARG A 3 1.86 13.10 -7.91
N GLN A 4 1.30 14.32 -7.86
CA GLN A 4 -0.10 14.57 -7.51
C GLN A 4 -1.10 13.91 -8.48
N ILE A 5 -0.83 13.95 -9.80
CA ILE A 5 -1.68 13.30 -10.79
C ILE A 5 -1.70 11.78 -10.62
N ALA A 6 -0.56 11.18 -10.31
CA ALA A 6 -0.50 9.74 -10.06
C ALA A 6 -1.29 9.32 -8.83
N PHE A 7 -1.25 10.11 -7.75
CA PHE A 7 -2.06 9.87 -6.57
C PHE A 7 -3.56 9.98 -6.85
N LEU A 8 -3.98 10.99 -7.62
CA LEU A 8 -5.38 11.12 -8.02
C LEU A 8 -5.84 9.94 -8.88
N ILE A 9 -5.03 9.51 -9.84
CA ILE A 9 -5.34 8.34 -10.68
C ILE A 9 -5.46 7.07 -9.82
N SER A 10 -4.54 6.88 -8.88
CA SER A 10 -4.56 5.74 -7.94
C SER A 10 -5.83 5.73 -7.08
N LEU A 11 -6.22 6.89 -6.55
CA LEU A 11 -7.43 7.03 -5.74
C LEU A 11 -8.70 6.76 -6.56
N VAL A 12 -8.78 7.35 -7.75
CA VAL A 12 -9.91 7.12 -8.68
C VAL A 12 -9.99 5.65 -9.09
N SER A 13 -8.84 5.01 -9.37
CA SER A 13 -8.77 3.59 -9.67
C SER A 13 -9.26 2.72 -8.51
N ALA A 14 -8.89 3.06 -7.26
CA ALA A 14 -9.37 2.36 -6.08
C ALA A 14 -10.90 2.44 -5.95
N ILE A 15 -11.45 3.64 -6.05
CA ILE A 15 -12.91 3.87 -5.97
C ILE A 15 -13.64 3.12 -7.08
N LEU A 16 -13.11 3.16 -8.31
CA LEU A 16 -13.71 2.49 -9.47
C LEU A 16 -13.71 0.96 -9.27
N VAL A 17 -12.62 0.39 -8.79
CA VAL A 17 -12.54 -1.06 -8.52
C VAL A 17 -13.47 -1.46 -7.39
N ILE A 18 -13.55 -0.71 -6.31
CA ILE A 18 -14.49 -0.96 -5.21
C ILE A 18 -15.94 -0.93 -5.73
N ALA A 19 -16.30 0.08 -6.53
CA ALA A 19 -17.63 0.20 -7.12
C ALA A 19 -17.95 -0.92 -8.10
N LEU A 20 -16.97 -1.35 -8.90
CA LEU A 20 -17.10 -2.46 -9.84
C LEU A 20 -17.29 -3.80 -9.11
N LEU A 21 -16.48 -4.05 -8.08
CA LEU A 21 -16.60 -5.25 -7.24
C LEU A 21 -17.95 -5.30 -6.53
N ALA A 22 -18.43 -4.16 -6.03
CA ALA A 22 -19.76 -4.07 -5.40
C ALA A 22 -20.92 -4.41 -6.36
N ARG A 23 -20.69 -4.25 -7.68
CA ARG A 23 -21.70 -4.56 -8.72
C ARG A 23 -21.63 -6.00 -9.24
N ILE A 24 -20.43 -6.55 -9.35
CA ILE A 24 -20.17 -7.86 -9.98
C ILE A 24 -20.29 -9.01 -8.98
N LEU A 25 -19.88 -8.79 -7.72
CA LEU A 25 -19.87 -9.85 -6.74
C LEU A 25 -21.30 -10.20 -6.25
N PRO A 26 -21.57 -11.50 -6.03
CA PRO A 26 -22.79 -11.92 -5.36
C PRO A 26 -22.87 -11.32 -3.94
N PRO A 27 -24.08 -11.08 -3.39
CA PRO A 27 -24.25 -10.31 -2.15
C PRO A 27 -23.52 -10.91 -0.94
N THR A 28 -23.29 -12.20 -0.92
CA THR A 28 -22.49 -12.88 0.13
C THR A 28 -21.00 -12.57 0.03
N ALA A 29 -20.43 -12.63 -1.17
CA ALA A 29 -19.02 -12.30 -1.39
C ALA A 29 -18.75 -10.80 -1.25
N ALA A 30 -19.66 -9.94 -1.71
CA ALA A 30 -19.59 -8.50 -1.54
C ALA A 30 -19.66 -8.09 -0.06
N ALA A 31 -20.45 -8.80 0.76
CA ALA A 31 -20.49 -8.56 2.20
C ALA A 31 -19.17 -8.92 2.90
N ILE A 32 -18.44 -9.93 2.41
CA ILE A 32 -17.14 -10.34 2.98
C ILE A 32 -16.00 -9.43 2.49
N MET A 33 -15.96 -9.13 1.18
CA MET A 33 -14.85 -8.39 0.57
C MET A 33 -14.92 -6.87 0.73
N LEU A 34 -16.12 -6.31 0.84
CA LEU A 34 -16.35 -4.86 0.87
C LEU A 34 -17.08 -4.39 2.13
N ASP A 35 -17.53 -5.34 2.96
CA ASP A 35 -18.26 -5.07 4.22
C ASP A 35 -19.49 -4.12 4.04
N ILE A 36 -20.21 -4.27 2.92
CA ILE A 36 -21.29 -3.35 2.48
C ILE A 36 -22.44 -3.28 3.48
N LYS A 37 -22.65 -4.34 4.28
CA LYS A 37 -23.78 -4.43 5.23
C LYS A 37 -23.52 -3.72 6.55
N ARG A 38 -22.32 -3.21 6.80
CA ARG A 38 -21.99 -2.49 8.02
C ARG A 38 -22.48 -1.04 8.01
N ALA A 39 -22.93 -0.57 9.16
CA ALA A 39 -23.38 0.81 9.36
C ALA A 39 -22.30 1.88 9.07
N SER A 40 -21.02 1.50 9.13
CA SER A 40 -19.87 2.37 8.84
C SER A 40 -19.49 2.41 7.36
N TRP A 41 -20.23 1.77 6.47
CA TRP A 41 -19.96 1.90 5.04
C TRP A 41 -20.07 3.38 4.60
N PRO A 42 -19.14 3.95 3.77
CA PRO A 42 -18.05 3.32 3.04
C PRO A 42 -16.71 3.24 3.80
N PHE A 43 -16.60 3.73 5.03
CA PHE A 43 -15.36 3.76 5.83
C PHE A 43 -15.17 2.48 6.65
N THR A 44 -15.01 1.36 5.95
CA THR A 44 -14.68 0.08 6.57
C THR A 44 -13.17 -0.18 6.50
N VAL A 45 -12.63 -0.98 7.44
CA VAL A 45 -11.21 -1.39 7.43
C VAL A 45 -10.82 -2.01 6.09
N GLN A 46 -11.74 -2.77 5.48
CA GLN A 46 -11.55 -3.43 4.20
C GLN A 46 -11.37 -2.41 3.06
N ASN A 47 -12.20 -1.38 3.00
CA ASN A 47 -12.09 -0.34 1.98
C ASN A 47 -10.83 0.51 2.15
N VAL A 48 -10.40 0.76 3.40
CA VAL A 48 -9.12 1.42 3.68
C VAL A 48 -7.94 0.59 3.18
N LEU A 49 -7.98 -0.74 3.35
CA LEU A 49 -6.97 -1.67 2.80
C LEU A 49 -6.91 -1.60 1.27
N TRP A 50 -8.06 -1.58 0.59
CA TRP A 50 -8.12 -1.43 -0.87
C TRP A 50 -7.49 -0.10 -1.32
N ILE A 51 -7.83 1.00 -0.65
CA ILE A 51 -7.25 2.32 -0.95
C ILE A 51 -5.73 2.32 -0.73
N ALA A 52 -5.26 1.78 0.40
CA ALA A 52 -3.82 1.67 0.71
C ALA A 52 -3.08 0.82 -0.34
N PHE A 53 -3.68 -0.28 -0.78
CA PHE A 53 -3.12 -1.15 -1.81
C PHE A 53 -2.97 -0.42 -3.16
N PHE A 54 -4.02 0.22 -3.64
CA PHE A 54 -3.95 0.98 -4.91
C PHE A 54 -3.01 2.18 -4.82
N PHE A 55 -2.93 2.83 -3.66
CA PHE A 55 -1.97 3.89 -3.41
C PHE A 55 -0.53 3.36 -3.50
N GLY A 56 -0.25 2.21 -2.91
CA GLY A 56 1.04 1.51 -3.04
C GLY A 56 1.38 1.15 -4.48
N LEU A 57 0.42 0.61 -5.25
CA LEU A 57 0.59 0.32 -6.67
C LEU A 57 0.87 1.58 -7.49
N GLY A 58 0.19 2.69 -7.20
CA GLY A 58 0.43 3.98 -7.84
C GLY A 58 1.85 4.49 -7.62
N GLU A 59 2.33 4.46 -6.38
CA GLU A 59 3.69 4.86 -6.05
C GLU A 59 4.73 3.93 -6.68
N LEU A 60 4.48 2.62 -6.69
CA LEU A 60 5.34 1.63 -7.33
C LEU A 60 5.43 1.85 -8.84
N SER A 61 4.32 2.16 -9.50
CA SER A 61 4.27 2.42 -10.94
C SER A 61 5.10 3.63 -11.36
N LEU A 62 5.12 4.69 -10.53
CA LEU A 62 5.96 5.86 -10.75
C LEU A 62 7.45 5.50 -10.70
N ARG A 63 7.85 4.68 -9.74
CA ARG A 63 9.24 4.25 -9.57
C ARG A 63 9.68 3.31 -10.66
N TRP A 64 8.81 2.39 -11.05
CA TRP A 64 9.07 1.50 -12.17
C TRP A 64 9.31 2.27 -13.47
N ARG A 65 8.51 3.31 -13.75
CA ARG A 65 8.74 4.19 -14.90
C ARG A 65 10.06 4.95 -14.81
N ALA A 66 10.39 5.46 -13.60
CA ALA A 66 11.67 6.15 -13.39
C ALA A 66 12.86 5.20 -13.60
N GLY A 67 12.79 3.98 -13.07
CA GLY A 67 13.81 2.94 -13.27
C GLY A 67 13.98 2.56 -14.74
N ARG A 68 12.87 2.38 -15.47
CA ARG A 68 12.92 2.11 -16.92
C ARG A 68 13.57 3.24 -17.72
N LEU A 69 13.35 4.48 -17.31
CA LEU A 69 14.02 5.63 -17.94
C LEU A 69 15.52 5.63 -17.68
N GLU A 70 15.98 5.30 -16.47
CA GLU A 70 17.39 5.14 -16.15
C GLU A 70 18.01 3.97 -16.93
N GLU A 71 17.34 2.81 -16.95
CA GLU A 71 17.77 1.63 -17.70
C GLU A 71 18.00 1.96 -19.19
N SER A 72 17.09 2.69 -19.81
CA SER A 72 17.20 3.11 -21.20
C SER A 72 18.41 4.02 -21.49
N GLN A 73 19.03 4.62 -20.48
CA GLN A 73 20.22 5.43 -20.65
C GLN A 73 21.51 4.58 -20.74
N PHE A 74 21.52 3.37 -20.17
CA PHE A 74 22.64 2.44 -20.30
C PHE A 74 22.77 1.90 -21.73
N GLU A 75 21.67 1.79 -22.46
CA GLU A 75 21.68 1.37 -23.88
C GLU A 75 22.16 2.47 -24.83
N ARG A 76 22.37 3.69 -24.32
CA ARG A 76 22.86 4.82 -25.11
C ARG A 76 24.34 4.94 -24.91
N ASP A 77 25.15 4.43 -25.82
CA ASP A 77 26.61 4.52 -25.83
C ASP A 77 27.10 5.96 -25.63
N TYR A 78 27.09 6.45 -24.38
CA TYR A 78 27.62 7.76 -24.02
C TYR A 78 29.14 7.77 -24.00
N LEU A 79 29.75 6.64 -23.63
CA LEU A 79 31.19 6.44 -23.53
C LEU A 79 31.59 5.34 -24.50
N PRO A 80 32.74 5.48 -25.21
CA PRO A 80 33.33 4.36 -25.95
C PRO A 80 33.74 3.28 -24.92
N LEU A 81 33.19 2.07 -25.07
CA LEU A 81 33.46 0.93 -24.19
C LEU A 81 34.62 0.06 -24.71
N ASP A 82 35.34 0.51 -25.73
CA ASP A 82 36.49 -0.22 -26.27
C ASP A 82 37.64 -0.18 -25.27
N ASP A 83 38.11 -1.35 -24.84
CA ASP A 83 39.21 -1.51 -23.87
C ASP A 83 40.54 -0.88 -24.33
N GLU A 84 40.70 -0.59 -25.64
CA GLU A 84 41.91 0.00 -26.22
C GLU A 84 41.87 1.53 -26.29
N THR A 85 40.75 2.17 -26.01
CA THR A 85 40.59 3.63 -26.16
C THR A 85 40.97 4.36 -24.89
N VAL A 86 42.17 4.93 -24.86
CA VAL A 86 42.61 5.83 -23.77
C VAL A 86 42.09 7.23 -24.05
N LEU A 87 41.10 7.69 -23.31
CA LEU A 87 40.56 9.04 -23.42
C LEU A 87 41.53 10.09 -22.88
N ARG A 88 41.94 11.04 -23.72
CA ARG A 88 42.83 12.15 -23.34
C ARG A 88 42.00 13.37 -22.87
N PRO A 89 42.48 14.08 -21.85
CA PRO A 89 41.86 15.35 -21.46
C PRO A 89 41.90 16.36 -22.63
N GLY A 90 40.75 17.00 -22.88
CA GLY A 90 40.60 17.99 -23.92
C GLY A 90 39.84 17.49 -25.14
N ASP A 91 40.54 17.06 -26.19
CA ASP A 91 39.93 16.81 -27.50
C ASP A 91 38.96 15.61 -27.51
N ASP A 92 39.29 14.53 -26.80
CA ASP A 92 38.46 13.31 -26.80
C ASP A 92 37.23 13.43 -25.89
N LEU A 93 37.31 14.25 -24.83
CA LEU A 93 36.26 14.43 -23.87
C LEU A 93 35.20 15.48 -24.30
N THR A 94 35.59 16.40 -25.17
CA THR A 94 34.70 17.46 -25.66
C THR A 94 33.46 16.90 -26.39
N PRO A 95 33.55 15.95 -27.32
CA PRO A 95 32.40 15.39 -27.99
C PRO A 95 31.50 14.58 -27.04
N ILE A 96 32.08 13.87 -26.05
CA ILE A 96 31.34 13.14 -25.02
C ILE A 96 30.55 14.13 -24.16
N TYR A 97 31.19 15.21 -23.70
CA TYR A 97 30.53 16.27 -22.95
C TYR A 97 29.37 16.87 -23.74
N GLN A 98 29.55 17.23 -25.00
CA GLN A 98 28.51 17.80 -25.84
C GLN A 98 27.34 16.82 -26.06
N LYS A 99 27.62 15.51 -26.27
CA LYS A 99 26.61 14.47 -26.44
C LYS A 99 25.74 14.34 -25.18
N VAL A 100 26.37 14.38 -24.02
CA VAL A 100 25.66 14.26 -22.73
C VAL A 100 24.94 15.57 -22.39
N HIS A 101 25.59 16.72 -22.58
CA HIS A 101 25.05 18.04 -22.29
C HIS A 101 23.80 18.35 -23.11
N ASN A 102 23.78 17.98 -24.40
CA ASN A 102 22.64 18.17 -25.29
C ASN A 102 21.55 17.09 -25.12
N SER A 103 21.76 16.11 -24.25
CA SER A 103 20.77 15.06 -24.00
C SER A 103 19.55 15.63 -23.30
N LYS A 104 18.36 15.34 -23.83
CA LYS A 104 17.06 15.67 -23.21
C LYS A 104 16.92 15.12 -21.78
N TYR A 105 17.64 14.05 -21.47
CA TYR A 105 17.56 13.32 -20.20
C TYR A 105 18.58 13.78 -19.14
N ARG A 106 19.43 14.75 -19.46
CA ARG A 106 20.45 15.32 -18.57
C ARG A 106 19.92 15.71 -17.19
N ASN A 107 18.78 16.39 -17.16
CA ASN A 107 18.20 16.88 -15.90
C ASN A 107 17.27 15.88 -15.20
N VAL A 108 16.92 14.79 -15.88
CA VAL A 108 15.93 13.79 -15.41
C VAL A 108 16.61 12.53 -14.90
N CYS A 109 17.65 12.06 -15.63
CA CYS A 109 18.35 10.82 -15.34
C CYS A 109 19.66 11.07 -14.61
N PHE A 110 20.05 10.10 -13.78
CA PHE A 110 21.27 10.16 -12.99
C PHE A 110 22.51 9.95 -13.84
N LEU A 111 22.50 8.93 -14.74
CA LEU A 111 23.67 8.53 -15.52
C LEU A 111 24.24 9.67 -16.39
N PRO A 112 23.47 10.37 -17.23
CA PRO A 112 24.01 11.49 -18.01
C PRO A 112 24.60 12.59 -17.13
N ARG A 113 23.93 12.92 -16.03
CA ARG A 113 24.40 13.94 -15.08
C ARG A 113 25.72 13.53 -14.39
N LEU A 114 25.86 12.24 -14.06
CA LEU A 114 27.08 11.70 -13.47
C LEU A 114 28.25 11.78 -14.45
N ILE A 115 28.06 11.32 -15.71
CA ILE A 115 29.06 11.37 -16.77
C ILE A 115 29.50 12.81 -17.01
N GLU A 116 28.57 13.74 -17.14
CA GLU A 116 28.87 15.16 -17.33
C GLU A 116 29.79 15.71 -16.22
N ARG A 117 29.46 15.40 -14.94
CA ARG A 117 30.26 15.84 -13.79
C ARG A 117 31.66 15.22 -13.78
N CYS A 118 31.74 13.93 -14.06
CA CYS A 118 33.05 13.25 -14.13
C CYS A 118 33.92 13.77 -15.25
N VAL A 119 33.37 13.98 -16.45
CA VAL A 119 34.07 14.55 -17.61
C VAL A 119 34.56 15.96 -17.30
N LEU A 120 33.71 16.82 -16.71
CA LEU A 120 34.12 18.17 -16.32
C LEU A 120 35.23 18.16 -15.29
N ASN A 121 35.11 17.34 -14.23
CA ASN A 121 36.10 17.28 -13.17
C ASN A 121 37.44 16.77 -13.69
N PHE A 122 37.43 15.75 -14.54
CA PHE A 122 38.63 15.20 -15.14
C PHE A 122 39.29 16.20 -16.11
N ASN A 123 38.51 16.93 -16.89
CA ASN A 123 39.04 17.94 -17.83
C ASN A 123 39.67 19.14 -17.09
N LEU A 124 39.16 19.52 -15.93
CA LEU A 124 39.70 20.62 -15.12
C LEU A 124 40.89 20.20 -14.24
N GLY A 125 40.77 19.03 -13.59
CA GLY A 125 41.71 18.57 -12.57
C GLY A 125 42.80 17.63 -13.07
N GLN A 126 42.61 16.98 -14.23
CA GLN A 126 43.48 15.96 -14.84
C GLN A 126 43.89 14.83 -13.86
N SER A 127 43.14 14.67 -12.75
CA SER A 127 43.40 13.67 -11.72
C SER A 127 42.32 12.59 -11.75
N VAL A 128 42.76 11.36 -12.02
CA VAL A 128 41.88 10.18 -11.99
C VAL A 128 41.37 9.90 -10.59
N ASP A 129 42.20 10.04 -9.57
CA ASP A 129 41.84 9.78 -8.17
C ASP A 129 40.77 10.75 -7.69
N GLN A 130 40.86 12.03 -8.04
CA GLN A 130 39.87 13.04 -7.71
C GLN A 130 38.54 12.76 -8.41
N THR A 131 38.56 12.35 -9.68
CA THR A 131 37.36 12.00 -10.42
C THR A 131 36.71 10.73 -9.89
N ASN A 132 37.48 9.75 -9.48
CA ASN A 132 36.98 8.52 -8.84
C ASN A 132 36.34 8.82 -7.48
N SER A 133 36.93 9.69 -6.67
CA SER A 133 36.36 10.16 -5.43
C SER A 133 35.02 10.89 -5.63
N LEU A 134 34.92 11.74 -6.67
CA LEU A 134 33.68 12.40 -7.06
C LEU A 134 32.63 11.41 -7.51
N LEU A 135 33.00 10.40 -8.30
CA LEU A 135 32.10 9.33 -8.74
C LEU A 135 31.52 8.58 -7.56
N ASN A 136 32.37 8.11 -6.64
CA ASN A 136 31.93 7.36 -5.46
C ASN A 136 31.02 8.19 -4.56
N SER A 137 31.36 9.44 -4.29
CA SER A 137 30.52 10.35 -3.50
C SER A 137 29.17 10.62 -4.16
N SER A 138 29.15 10.75 -5.49
CA SER A 138 27.91 10.97 -6.25
C SER A 138 27.02 9.73 -6.25
N LEU A 139 27.61 8.53 -6.34
CA LEU A 139 26.87 7.26 -6.24
C LEU A 139 26.28 7.07 -4.84
N GLU A 140 27.06 7.34 -3.80
CA GLU A 140 26.58 7.24 -2.41
C GLU A 140 25.40 8.17 -2.15
N LEU A 141 25.50 9.44 -2.57
CA LEU A 141 24.38 10.38 -2.49
C LEU A 141 23.14 9.91 -3.26
N PHE A 142 23.33 9.33 -4.44
CA PHE A 142 22.23 8.82 -5.23
C PHE A 142 21.57 7.61 -4.57
N LEU A 143 22.35 6.67 -4.03
CA LEU A 143 21.83 5.53 -3.27
C LEU A 143 21.03 5.99 -2.04
N HIS A 144 21.55 6.98 -1.33
CA HIS A 144 20.82 7.57 -0.18
C HIS A 144 19.51 8.24 -0.62
N GLU A 145 19.52 9.00 -1.72
CA GLU A 145 18.29 9.59 -2.27
C GLU A 145 17.26 8.53 -2.70
N LEU A 146 17.73 7.42 -3.30
CA LEU A 146 16.86 6.29 -3.63
C LEU A 146 16.25 5.67 -2.37
N ASP A 147 17.03 5.44 -1.34
CA ASP A 147 16.55 4.84 -0.09
C ASP A 147 15.45 5.71 0.57
N LEU A 148 15.66 7.03 0.61
CA LEU A 148 14.64 7.97 1.08
C LEU A 148 13.35 7.91 0.23
N ARG A 149 13.49 7.78 -1.07
CA ARG A 149 12.34 7.66 -1.98
C ARG A 149 11.56 6.35 -1.77
N TYR A 150 12.26 5.24 -1.43
CA TYR A 150 11.61 3.94 -1.18
C TYR A 150 10.97 3.81 0.20
N ASN A 151 11.24 4.71 1.12
CA ASN A 151 10.65 4.68 2.47
C ASN A 151 9.11 4.62 2.44
N MET A 152 8.46 5.40 1.57
CA MET A 152 6.99 5.37 1.44
C MET A 152 6.44 3.97 1.09
N ILE A 153 7.10 3.28 0.15
CA ILE A 153 6.68 1.91 -0.23
C ILE A 153 6.87 0.96 0.95
N ARG A 154 8.00 1.07 1.66
CA ARG A 154 8.30 0.27 2.85
C ARG A 154 7.21 0.43 3.92
N TYR A 155 6.77 1.67 4.20
CA TYR A 155 5.66 1.94 5.12
C TYR A 155 4.35 1.32 4.66
N ILE A 156 3.99 1.44 3.38
CA ILE A 156 2.75 0.86 2.84
C ILE A 156 2.79 -0.67 2.92
N THR A 157 3.93 -1.28 2.58
CA THR A 157 4.11 -2.74 2.65
C THR A 157 3.95 -3.27 4.07
N TRP A 158 4.35 -2.51 5.08
CA TRP A 158 4.13 -2.86 6.47
C TRP A 158 2.70 -2.54 6.94
N LEU A 159 2.13 -1.43 6.48
CA LEU A 159 0.80 -0.95 6.89
C LEU A 159 -0.31 -1.94 6.50
N ILE A 160 -0.25 -2.51 5.29
CA ILE A 160 -1.28 -3.42 4.77
C ILE A 160 -1.46 -4.66 5.66
N PRO A 161 -0.41 -5.44 6.01
CA PRO A 161 -0.55 -6.57 6.92
C PRO A 161 -1.00 -6.15 8.32
N SER A 162 -0.50 -5.01 8.83
CA SER A 162 -0.88 -4.50 10.16
C SER A 162 -2.36 -4.15 10.25
N LEU A 163 -2.89 -3.45 9.24
CA LEU A 163 -4.33 -3.16 9.15
C LEU A 163 -5.16 -4.45 8.98
N GLY A 164 -4.66 -5.42 8.20
CA GLY A 164 -5.30 -6.72 8.07
C GLY A 164 -5.43 -7.43 9.42
N PHE A 165 -4.36 -7.45 10.21
CA PHE A 165 -4.37 -8.01 11.56
C PHE A 165 -5.37 -7.28 12.48
N ILE A 166 -5.37 -5.95 12.50
CA ILE A 166 -6.34 -5.16 13.27
C ILE A 166 -7.77 -5.51 12.84
N GLY A 167 -8.02 -5.64 11.54
CA GLY A 167 -9.34 -6.02 11.01
C GLY A 167 -9.81 -7.40 11.52
N THR A 168 -8.92 -8.39 11.59
CA THR A 168 -9.24 -9.71 12.12
C THR A 168 -9.55 -9.66 13.61
N VAL A 169 -8.76 -8.94 14.41
CA VAL A 169 -9.00 -8.76 15.85
C VAL A 169 -10.37 -8.10 16.11
N ILE A 170 -10.68 -7.03 15.38
CA ILE A 170 -12.01 -6.36 15.48
C ILE A 170 -13.12 -7.34 15.08
N GLY A 171 -12.93 -8.13 14.02
CA GLY A 171 -13.90 -9.13 13.57
C GLY A 171 -14.18 -10.19 14.63
N ILE A 172 -13.15 -10.74 15.26
CA ILE A 172 -13.28 -11.73 16.35
C ILE A 172 -13.99 -11.11 17.57
N MET A 173 -13.58 -9.90 17.96
CA MET A 173 -14.22 -9.20 19.09
C MET A 173 -15.72 -9.01 18.87
N LEU A 174 -16.14 -8.58 17.69
CA LEU A 174 -17.55 -8.41 17.35
C LEU A 174 -18.31 -9.76 17.33
N ALA A 175 -17.68 -10.83 16.81
CA ALA A 175 -18.28 -12.15 16.83
C ALA A 175 -18.52 -12.67 18.25
N LEU A 176 -17.56 -12.46 19.15
CA LEU A 176 -17.68 -12.83 20.56
C LEU A 176 -18.79 -12.02 21.28
N ILE A 177 -18.88 -10.73 21.02
CA ILE A 177 -19.95 -9.87 21.58
C ILE A 177 -21.31 -10.37 21.10
N MET A 178 -21.47 -10.68 19.81
CA MET A 178 -22.72 -11.21 19.27
C MET A 178 -23.09 -12.56 19.87
N ALA A 179 -22.11 -13.46 20.02
CA ALA A 179 -22.32 -14.75 20.68
C ALA A 179 -22.75 -14.58 22.14
N ALA A 180 -22.12 -13.69 22.91
CA ALA A 180 -22.48 -13.40 24.28
C ALA A 180 -23.93 -12.85 24.40
N ILE A 181 -24.31 -11.93 23.50
CA ILE A 181 -25.68 -11.40 23.45
C ILE A 181 -26.70 -12.51 23.16
N LEU A 182 -26.41 -13.41 22.20
CA LEU A 182 -27.30 -14.52 21.87
C LEU A 182 -27.51 -15.46 23.07
N VAL A 183 -26.43 -15.84 23.75
CA VAL A 183 -26.48 -16.67 24.96
C VAL A 183 -27.31 -15.97 26.07
N PHE A 184 -27.07 -14.67 26.26
CA PHE A 184 -27.85 -13.90 27.23
C PHE A 184 -29.35 -13.87 26.92
N LEU A 185 -29.71 -13.64 25.63
CA LEU A 185 -31.10 -13.67 25.19
C LEU A 185 -31.73 -15.05 25.34
N GLN A 186 -31.02 -16.12 25.04
CA GLN A 186 -31.50 -17.49 25.26
C GLN A 186 -31.81 -17.76 26.74
N ASN A 187 -30.91 -17.36 27.65
CA ASN A 187 -31.09 -17.52 29.08
C ASN A 187 -32.31 -16.72 29.58
N LEU A 188 -32.56 -15.50 29.05
CA LEU A 188 -33.74 -14.71 29.38
C LEU A 188 -35.04 -15.38 28.92
N ILE A 189 -35.03 -15.97 27.71
CA ILE A 189 -36.21 -16.66 27.16
C ILE A 189 -36.51 -17.92 27.99
N GLN A 190 -35.49 -18.75 28.26
CA GLN A 190 -35.67 -19.95 29.09
C GLN A 190 -36.16 -19.63 30.51
N GLY A 191 -35.54 -18.63 31.15
CA GLY A 191 -36.01 -18.20 32.48
C GLY A 191 -37.43 -17.65 32.49
N ARG A 192 -37.91 -17.08 31.37
CA ARG A 192 -39.31 -16.66 31.22
C ARG A 192 -40.25 -17.84 31.05
N GLU A 193 -39.87 -18.85 30.25
CA GLU A 193 -40.68 -20.06 30.06
C GLU A 193 -40.78 -20.86 31.36
N GLU A 194 -39.70 -21.02 32.10
CA GLU A 194 -39.71 -21.73 33.38
C GLU A 194 -40.62 -21.03 34.42
N ASN A 195 -40.59 -19.68 34.50
CA ASN A 195 -41.45 -18.90 35.34
C ASN A 195 -42.96 -18.99 34.95
N THR A 196 -43.24 -19.08 33.64
CA THR A 196 -44.65 -19.23 33.18
C THR A 196 -45.16 -20.63 33.44
N LEU A 197 -44.36 -21.67 33.27
CA LEU A 197 -44.73 -23.06 33.59
C LEU A 197 -44.94 -23.24 35.13
N ASN A 198 -44.06 -22.70 35.95
CA ASN A 198 -44.16 -22.76 37.40
C ASN A 198 -45.41 -22.02 37.88
N ARG A 199 -45.73 -20.86 37.33
CA ARG A 199 -46.94 -20.10 37.64
C ARG A 199 -48.22 -20.86 37.22
N SER A 200 -48.22 -21.44 36.00
CA SER A 200 -49.36 -22.23 35.51
C SER A 200 -49.59 -23.51 36.33
N GLY A 201 -48.50 -24.18 36.76
CA GLY A 201 -48.56 -25.31 37.68
C GLY A 201 -49.15 -24.95 39.06
N GLN A 202 -48.76 -23.78 39.58
CA GLN A 202 -49.25 -23.26 40.85
C GLN A 202 -50.73 -22.93 40.79
N TYR A 203 -51.20 -22.30 39.70
CA TYR A 203 -52.69 -22.06 39.52
C TYR A 203 -53.48 -23.36 39.38
N CYS A 204 -52.89 -24.40 38.75
CA CYS A 204 -53.53 -25.69 38.62
C CYS A 204 -53.70 -26.40 40.00
N LEU A 205 -52.63 -26.35 40.80
CA LEU A 205 -52.64 -26.86 42.19
C LEU A 205 -53.65 -26.13 43.10
N ASP A 206 -53.66 -24.79 43.06
CA ASP A 206 -54.58 -23.96 43.85
C ASP A 206 -56.05 -24.23 43.46
N ASN A 207 -56.36 -24.42 42.20
CA ASN A 207 -57.67 -24.80 41.71
C ASN A 207 -58.07 -26.22 42.14
N LEU A 208 -57.19 -27.17 42.18
CA LEU A 208 -57.40 -28.53 42.66
C LEU A 208 -57.67 -28.53 44.16
N ILE A 209 -56.93 -27.81 44.96
CA ILE A 209 -57.10 -27.66 46.39
C ILE A 209 -58.48 -27.02 46.73
N ASN A 210 -58.79 -25.93 45.99
CA ASN A 210 -60.12 -25.27 46.20
C ASN A 210 -61.32 -26.18 45.82
N ARG A 211 -61.19 -27.06 44.85
CA ARG A 211 -62.22 -28.05 44.50
C ARG A 211 -62.32 -29.16 45.50
N LEU A 212 -61.24 -29.57 46.17
CA LEU A 212 -61.27 -30.63 47.19
C LEU A 212 -61.72 -30.16 48.55
N TYR A 213 -61.58 -28.86 48.85
CA TYR A 213 -62.00 -28.27 50.16
C TYR A 213 -63.23 -27.39 50.07
N SER A 214 -63.97 -27.36 48.97
CA SER A 214 -65.27 -26.68 48.88
C SER A 214 -66.33 -27.61 49.49
N PRO A 215 -67.09 -27.15 50.52
CA PRO A 215 -68.10 -27.94 51.21
C PRO A 215 -69.30 -28.29 50.31
#